data_96598b45355c7620313985b3fbcc1181
#
_entry.id   96598b45355c7620313985b3fbcc1181
#
_cell.length_a   1.000
_cell.length_b   1.000
_cell.length_c   1.000
_cell.angle_alpha   90.00
_cell.angle_beta   90.00
_cell.angle_gamma   90.00
#
_symmetry.space_group_name_H-M   'P 1'
#
loop_
_entity.id
_entity.type
_entity.pdbx_description
1 polymer ?
#
loop_
_entity_poly.entity_id
_entity_poly.type
_entity_poly.pdbx_seq_one_letter_code
_entity_poly.pdbx_strand_id
1 'polypeptide(L)'
;MAFRKKADYILLQKPDILIIPECEHPDKLKFDKDTPEPTDIFWCGTNRNKGLGVFSYSNYKFELVDNHNPDFKSILPLHVTGGQTDFTLFAIWANNPQDKDGQYITQVWKAIHYYDNLLLDNKTILIGDFNSNTIWDKKYREGNHSPVVGKLAAKKIFSTYHKFYGYSQGAEQHPTLFMYRHQNKPYHIDYCFASTDFIENLKNVEVGTYNDWTQYSDHKPLAVTFELPQNKN
;
A
#
# COMPACT_ATOMS: atom_id res chain seq x y z
N MET A 1 12.24 5.83 6.95
CA MET A 1 13.58 6.03 6.35
C MET A 1 13.46 6.79 5.04
N ALA A 2 14.36 7.72 4.76
CA ALA A 2 14.26 8.64 3.62
C ALA A 2 14.17 7.91 2.27
N PHE A 3 13.11 8.16 1.51
CA PHE A 3 12.88 7.54 0.19
C PHE A 3 14.05 7.81 -0.78
N ARG A 4 14.56 9.05 -0.81
CA ARG A 4 15.69 9.44 -1.69
C ARG A 4 16.93 8.54 -1.59
N LYS A 5 17.15 7.86 -0.45
CA LYS A 5 18.31 6.97 -0.24
C LYS A 5 18.14 5.57 -0.81
N LYS A 6 16.94 5.22 -1.24
CA LYS A 6 16.60 3.89 -1.77
C LYS A 6 15.86 3.95 -3.10
N ALA A 7 15.64 5.16 -3.62
CA ALA A 7 14.91 5.38 -4.86
C ALA A 7 15.52 4.58 -6.02
N ASP A 8 16.81 4.69 -6.25
CA ASP A 8 17.50 4.02 -7.35
C ASP A 8 17.28 2.49 -7.32
N TYR A 9 17.33 1.88 -6.13
CA TYR A 9 17.09 0.44 -5.99
C TYR A 9 15.65 0.03 -6.28
N ILE A 10 14.68 0.83 -5.83
CA ILE A 10 13.25 0.55 -6.05
C ILE A 10 12.92 0.76 -7.53
N LEU A 11 13.45 1.81 -8.15
CA LEU A 11 13.17 2.17 -9.53
C LEU A 11 13.80 1.21 -10.56
N LEU A 12 14.78 0.40 -10.18
CA LEU A 12 15.26 -0.71 -11.01
C LEU A 12 14.13 -1.70 -11.34
N GLN A 13 13.12 -1.84 -10.50
CA GLN A 13 11.95 -2.68 -10.74
C GLN A 13 10.94 -2.07 -11.72
N LYS A 14 11.18 -0.82 -12.18
CA LYS A 14 10.34 -0.07 -13.14
C LYS A 14 8.85 -0.08 -12.75
N PRO A 15 8.48 0.36 -11.53
CA PRO A 15 7.08 0.40 -11.13
C PRO A 15 6.32 1.46 -11.92
N ASP A 16 5.07 1.19 -12.30
CA ASP A 16 4.17 2.22 -12.82
C ASP A 16 3.72 3.16 -11.71
N ILE A 17 3.38 2.63 -10.55
CA ILE A 17 2.94 3.37 -9.36
C ILE A 17 3.72 2.88 -8.15
N LEU A 18 4.18 3.81 -7.32
CA LEU A 18 4.94 3.53 -6.13
C LEU A 18 4.31 4.21 -4.92
N ILE A 19 4.00 3.44 -3.88
CA ILE A 19 3.44 3.92 -2.62
C ILE A 19 4.53 3.84 -1.53
N ILE A 20 4.86 4.97 -0.92
CA ILE A 20 5.93 5.08 0.07
C ILE A 20 5.41 5.63 1.39
N PRO A 21 5.13 4.77 2.37
CA PRO A 21 4.93 5.19 3.76
C PRO A 21 6.20 5.82 4.33
N GLU A 22 6.01 6.72 5.28
CA GLU A 22 7.12 7.46 5.92
C GLU A 22 7.98 8.30 4.94
N CYS A 23 7.39 8.71 3.82
CA CYS A 23 8.06 9.48 2.79
C CYS A 23 8.23 10.94 3.21
N GLU A 24 9.41 11.51 2.98
CA GLU A 24 9.62 12.95 3.06
C GLU A 24 8.81 13.70 1.98
N HIS A 25 8.50 14.97 2.25
CA HIS A 25 7.81 15.84 1.28
C HIS A 25 8.57 15.91 -0.05
N PRO A 26 7.91 15.92 -1.19
CA PRO A 26 8.54 15.94 -2.51
C PRO A 26 9.62 17.01 -2.70
N ASP A 27 9.45 18.22 -2.17
CA ASP A 27 10.47 19.27 -2.23
C ASP A 27 11.82 18.91 -1.58
N LYS A 28 11.84 17.86 -0.73
CA LYS A 28 13.05 17.34 -0.09
C LYS A 28 13.66 16.16 -0.81
N LEU A 29 12.95 15.63 -1.81
CA LEU A 29 13.43 14.54 -2.65
C LEU A 29 14.41 15.14 -3.67
N LYS A 30 15.69 14.95 -3.41
CA LYS A 30 16.75 15.23 -4.38
C LYS A 30 17.25 13.89 -4.86
N PHE A 31 16.92 13.57 -6.07
CA PHE A 31 17.41 12.40 -6.76
C PHE A 31 18.70 12.71 -7.50
N ASP A 32 19.50 11.70 -7.75
CA ASP A 32 20.67 11.81 -8.62
C ASP A 32 20.23 12.07 -10.07
N LYS A 33 21.13 12.60 -10.89
CA LYS A 33 20.80 13.02 -12.27
C LYS A 33 20.24 11.90 -13.15
N ASP A 34 20.60 10.67 -12.82
CA ASP A 34 20.20 9.48 -13.58
C ASP A 34 18.95 8.79 -13.00
N THR A 35 18.42 9.26 -11.86
CA THR A 35 17.19 8.74 -11.24
C THR A 35 15.99 9.29 -12.01
N PRO A 36 15.09 8.44 -12.53
CA PRO A 36 13.87 8.89 -13.21
C PRO A 36 13.02 9.80 -12.32
N GLU A 37 12.55 10.89 -12.88
CA GLU A 37 11.57 11.74 -12.20
C GLU A 37 10.15 11.17 -12.35
N PRO A 38 9.33 11.22 -11.30
CA PRO A 38 7.94 10.81 -11.39
C PRO A 38 7.14 11.76 -12.30
N THR A 39 6.21 11.22 -13.05
CA THR A 39 5.31 11.97 -13.96
C THR A 39 4.15 12.62 -13.22
N ASP A 40 3.84 12.10 -12.01
CA ASP A 40 2.85 12.65 -11.11
C ASP A 40 3.16 12.26 -9.66
N ILE A 41 2.78 13.12 -8.71
CA ILE A 41 3.01 12.91 -7.28
C ILE A 41 1.78 13.34 -6.49
N PHE A 42 1.31 12.46 -5.61
CA PHE A 42 0.42 12.83 -4.52
C PHE A 42 1.12 12.59 -3.19
N TRP A 43 1.10 13.56 -2.30
CA TRP A 43 1.71 13.44 -0.97
C TRP A 43 0.81 14.01 0.11
N CYS A 44 0.71 13.30 1.23
CA CYS A 44 -0.02 13.77 2.40
C CYS A 44 0.79 13.55 3.68
N GLY A 45 0.86 14.56 4.50
CA GLY A 45 1.53 14.49 5.80
C GLY A 45 1.48 15.81 6.54
N THR A 46 1.54 15.74 7.87
CA THR A 46 1.59 16.93 8.74
C THR A 46 3.02 17.40 9.00
N ASN A 47 3.99 16.55 8.72
CA ASN A 47 5.41 16.83 8.92
C ASN A 47 6.17 16.60 7.61
N ARG A 48 6.83 17.63 7.09
CA ARG A 48 7.58 17.55 5.82
C ARG A 48 8.71 16.50 5.79
N ASN A 49 9.06 15.90 6.92
CA ASN A 49 10.02 14.81 6.96
C ASN A 49 9.38 13.42 6.88
N LYS A 50 8.03 13.33 7.04
CA LYS A 50 7.36 12.05 7.18
C LYS A 50 5.88 12.16 6.80
N GLY A 51 5.51 11.51 5.73
CA GLY A 51 4.14 11.44 5.20
C GLY A 51 3.92 10.17 4.38
N LEU A 52 2.85 10.15 3.63
CA LEU A 52 2.52 9.10 2.67
C LEU A 52 2.66 9.69 1.26
N GLY A 53 3.58 9.15 0.47
CA GLY A 53 3.82 9.54 -0.91
C GLY A 53 3.29 8.50 -1.89
N VAL A 54 2.67 8.96 -2.96
CA VAL A 54 2.24 8.16 -4.11
C VAL A 54 2.88 8.79 -5.34
N PHE A 55 3.62 7.99 -6.10
CA PHE A 55 4.41 8.45 -7.25
C PHE A 55 4.04 7.65 -8.49
N SER A 56 3.83 8.33 -9.61
CA SER A 56 3.68 7.72 -10.92
C SER A 56 4.99 7.80 -11.69
N TYR A 57 5.39 6.69 -12.27
CA TYR A 57 6.50 6.59 -13.23
C TYR A 57 6.02 6.15 -14.61
N SER A 58 4.74 6.33 -14.87
CA SER A 58 4.05 6.01 -16.12
C SER A 58 3.07 7.14 -16.50
N ASN A 59 1.98 6.85 -17.19
CA ASN A 59 0.98 7.86 -17.57
C ASN A 59 -0.10 8.07 -16.51
N TYR A 60 -0.09 7.32 -15.40
CA TYR A 60 -1.11 7.47 -14.36
C TYR A 60 -1.04 8.83 -13.66
N LYS A 61 -2.22 9.39 -13.35
CA LYS A 61 -2.44 10.64 -12.63
C LYS A 61 -3.30 10.38 -11.40
N PHE A 62 -3.08 11.17 -10.36
CA PHE A 62 -3.72 11.01 -9.07
C PHE A 62 -4.58 12.20 -8.72
N GLU A 63 -5.84 11.97 -8.38
CA GLU A 63 -6.75 12.97 -7.88
C GLU A 63 -7.42 12.46 -6.59
N LEU A 64 -7.44 13.29 -5.54
CA LEU A 64 -8.10 12.94 -4.30
C LEU A 64 -9.61 12.88 -4.53
N VAL A 65 -10.28 11.86 -4.00
CA VAL A 65 -11.75 11.78 -4.13
C VAL A 65 -12.46 12.95 -3.43
N ASP A 66 -13.53 13.46 -4.03
CA ASP A 66 -14.26 14.64 -3.53
C ASP A 66 -14.75 14.54 -2.10
N ASN A 67 -15.13 13.33 -1.67
CA ASN A 67 -15.63 13.06 -0.33
C ASN A 67 -14.52 12.64 0.65
N HIS A 68 -13.27 13.03 0.38
CA HIS A 68 -12.16 12.71 1.28
C HIS A 68 -12.41 13.24 2.69
N ASN A 69 -12.25 12.37 3.68
CA ASN A 69 -12.32 12.74 5.10
C ASN A 69 -10.90 12.97 5.66
N PRO A 70 -10.56 14.21 6.04
CA PRO A 70 -9.22 14.57 6.54
C PRO A 70 -8.87 13.90 7.87
N ASP A 71 -9.82 13.29 8.59
CA ASP A 71 -9.54 12.53 9.80
C ASP A 71 -8.74 11.24 9.50
N PHE A 72 -8.85 10.70 8.28
CA PHE A 72 -8.05 9.56 7.81
C PHE A 72 -6.75 10.00 7.14
N LYS A 73 -5.90 10.71 7.89
CA LYS A 73 -4.70 11.42 7.40
C LYS A 73 -3.72 10.57 6.59
N SER A 74 -3.68 9.28 6.83
CA SER A 74 -2.73 8.36 6.21
C SER A 74 -3.40 7.22 5.46
N ILE A 75 -4.67 7.43 5.07
CA ILE A 75 -5.44 6.55 4.19
C ILE A 75 -6.04 7.45 3.11
N LEU A 76 -5.45 7.37 1.92
CA LEU A 76 -5.73 8.29 0.82
C LEU A 76 -6.50 7.57 -0.29
N PRO A 77 -7.80 7.81 -0.41
CA PRO A 77 -8.56 7.36 -1.57
C PRO A 77 -8.30 8.30 -2.75
N LEU A 78 -7.73 7.76 -3.82
CA LEU A 78 -7.36 8.50 -5.03
C LEU A 78 -8.08 7.92 -6.24
N HIS A 79 -8.62 8.77 -7.11
CA HIS A 79 -8.91 8.41 -8.49
C HIS A 79 -7.60 8.35 -9.27
N VAL A 80 -7.36 7.23 -9.93
CA VAL A 80 -6.18 6.99 -10.76
C VAL A 80 -6.63 6.88 -12.20
N THR A 81 -6.12 7.78 -13.05
CA THR A 81 -6.52 7.90 -14.47
C THR A 81 -5.30 7.99 -15.37
N GLY A 82 -5.49 7.97 -16.69
CA GLY A 82 -4.45 8.24 -17.69
C GLY A 82 -3.57 7.05 -18.08
N GLY A 83 -3.76 5.88 -17.44
CA GLY A 83 -3.06 4.64 -17.80
C GLY A 83 -3.92 3.68 -18.63
N GLN A 84 -3.63 2.37 -18.51
CA GLN A 84 -4.39 1.33 -19.22
C GLN A 84 -5.83 1.19 -18.73
N THR A 85 -6.10 1.52 -17.48
CA THR A 85 -7.43 1.51 -16.87
C THR A 85 -7.50 2.54 -15.76
N ASP A 86 -8.67 3.12 -15.58
CA ASP A 86 -8.96 3.98 -14.43
C ASP A 86 -9.42 3.12 -13.26
N PHE A 87 -9.05 3.51 -12.04
CA PHE A 87 -9.40 2.77 -10.83
C PHE A 87 -9.33 3.65 -9.58
N THR A 88 -9.88 3.16 -8.47
CA THR A 88 -9.72 3.77 -7.16
C THR A 88 -8.55 3.12 -6.42
N LEU A 89 -7.61 3.94 -5.98
CA LEU A 89 -6.46 3.53 -5.18
C LEU A 89 -6.59 4.05 -3.75
N PHE A 90 -6.57 3.16 -2.78
CA PHE A 90 -6.36 3.53 -1.38
C PHE A 90 -4.88 3.33 -1.04
N ALA A 91 -4.13 4.42 -0.98
CA ALA A 91 -2.78 4.38 -0.44
C ALA A 91 -2.85 4.40 1.09
N ILE A 92 -2.20 3.43 1.74
CA ILE A 92 -2.35 3.18 3.17
C ILE A 92 -1.01 3.25 3.89
N TRP A 93 -1.01 4.01 4.97
CA TRP A 93 -0.02 3.94 6.02
C TRP A 93 -0.75 3.97 7.36
N ALA A 94 -1.12 2.80 7.85
CA ALA A 94 -1.75 2.65 9.17
C ALA A 94 -0.72 2.97 10.25
N ASN A 95 -0.61 4.25 10.61
CA ASN A 95 0.31 4.69 11.64
C ASN A 95 -0.33 4.64 13.04
N ASN A 96 0.46 4.90 14.07
CA ASN A 96 -0.02 4.98 15.44
C ASN A 96 -0.22 6.47 15.83
N PRO A 97 -1.36 7.10 15.52
CA PRO A 97 -1.65 8.42 16.01
C PRO A 97 -1.78 8.38 17.54
N GLN A 98 -1.66 9.50 18.20
CA GLN A 98 -1.86 9.59 19.66
C GLN A 98 -3.31 9.28 20.08
N ASP A 99 -4.21 9.15 19.16
CA ASP A 99 -5.61 8.75 19.35
C ASP A 99 -5.69 7.25 19.72
N LYS A 100 -6.27 6.96 20.88
CA LYS A 100 -6.44 5.59 21.40
C LYS A 100 -7.32 4.72 20.52
N ASP A 101 -8.29 5.29 19.82
CA ASP A 101 -9.29 4.56 19.04
C ASP A 101 -8.89 4.39 17.57
N GLY A 102 -7.92 5.16 17.09
CA GLY A 102 -7.53 5.18 15.69
C GLY A 102 -6.19 4.52 15.36
N GLN A 103 -5.64 3.71 16.27
CA GLN A 103 -4.31 3.12 16.12
C GLN A 103 -4.27 2.01 15.04
N TYR A 104 -3.26 2.09 14.15
CA TYR A 104 -2.95 1.04 13.18
C TYR A 104 -4.19 0.54 12.41
N ILE A 105 -4.44 -0.75 12.40
CA ILE A 105 -5.51 -1.41 11.63
C ILE A 105 -6.93 -0.87 11.96
N THR A 106 -7.16 -0.34 13.16
CA THR A 106 -8.45 0.28 13.51
C THR A 106 -8.75 1.52 12.65
N GLN A 107 -7.72 2.26 12.21
CA GLN A 107 -7.92 3.34 11.24
C GLN A 107 -8.39 2.79 9.89
N VAL A 108 -7.78 1.72 9.41
CA VAL A 108 -8.20 1.06 8.16
C VAL A 108 -9.64 0.57 8.30
N TRP A 109 -9.99 -0.06 9.42
CA TRP A 109 -11.36 -0.50 9.72
C TRP A 109 -12.35 0.65 9.61
N LYS A 110 -12.09 1.77 10.28
CA LYS A 110 -12.95 2.97 10.22
C LYS A 110 -13.05 3.53 8.81
N ALA A 111 -11.93 3.62 8.09
CA ALA A 111 -11.88 4.16 6.74
C ALA A 111 -12.67 3.31 5.74
N ILE A 112 -12.53 1.97 5.75
CA ILE A 112 -13.28 1.10 4.83
C ILE A 112 -14.78 1.05 5.13
N HIS A 113 -15.21 1.47 6.33
CA HIS A 113 -16.63 1.68 6.62
C HIS A 113 -17.10 3.04 6.09
N TYR A 114 -16.32 4.08 6.28
CA TYR A 114 -16.65 5.41 5.76
C TYR A 114 -16.71 5.43 4.23
N TYR A 115 -15.73 4.83 3.58
CA TYR A 115 -15.62 4.74 2.12
C TYR A 115 -16.31 3.49 1.53
N ASP A 116 -17.29 2.92 2.20
CA ASP A 116 -17.93 1.66 1.80
C ASP A 116 -18.46 1.70 0.35
N ASN A 117 -18.97 2.84 -0.10
CA ASN A 117 -19.48 3.02 -1.47
C ASN A 117 -18.36 3.00 -2.51
N LEU A 118 -17.15 3.51 -2.20
CA LEU A 118 -16.01 3.46 -3.12
C LEU A 118 -15.46 2.03 -3.29
N LEU A 119 -15.71 1.15 -2.33
CA LEU A 119 -15.33 -0.25 -2.38
C LEU A 119 -16.31 -1.12 -3.17
N LEU A 120 -17.39 -0.55 -3.70
CA LEU A 120 -18.35 -1.24 -4.58
C LEU A 120 -17.93 -1.16 -6.05
N ASP A 121 -17.00 -0.27 -6.40
CA ASP A 121 -16.40 -0.21 -7.72
C ASP A 121 -15.51 -1.46 -7.93
N ASN A 122 -15.72 -2.14 -9.05
CA ASN A 122 -14.96 -3.35 -9.40
C ASN A 122 -13.47 -3.10 -9.68
N LYS A 123 -13.04 -1.83 -9.73
CA LYS A 123 -11.66 -1.45 -10.02
C LYS A 123 -11.03 -0.74 -8.82
N THR A 124 -10.79 -1.49 -7.77
CA THR A 124 -10.23 -0.94 -6.52
C THR A 124 -8.96 -1.67 -6.09
N ILE A 125 -7.95 -0.91 -5.67
CA ILE A 125 -6.72 -1.40 -5.03
C ILE A 125 -6.54 -0.68 -3.69
N LEU A 126 -6.26 -1.44 -2.62
CA LEU A 126 -5.80 -0.92 -1.34
C LEU A 126 -4.38 -1.43 -1.10
N ILE A 127 -3.40 -0.54 -0.94
CA ILE A 127 -1.99 -0.95 -0.88
C ILE A 127 -1.20 -0.07 0.08
N GLY A 128 -0.26 -0.69 0.81
CA GLY A 128 0.67 -0.01 1.70
C GLY A 128 0.93 -0.75 3.00
N ASP A 129 1.35 0.01 4.01
CA ASP A 129 1.64 -0.49 5.34
C ASP A 129 0.37 -0.48 6.21
N PHE A 130 -0.18 -1.67 6.46
CA PHE A 130 -1.34 -1.87 7.33
C PHE A 130 -0.96 -1.98 8.82
N ASN A 131 0.33 -2.10 9.12
CA ASN A 131 0.87 -2.28 10.47
C ASN A 131 0.11 -3.34 11.27
N SER A 132 -0.27 -4.41 10.61
CA SER A 132 -1.19 -5.40 11.16
C SER A 132 -1.00 -6.77 10.52
N ASN A 133 -1.33 -7.79 11.30
CA ASN A 133 -1.43 -9.17 10.84
C ASN A 133 -2.44 -9.89 11.75
N THR A 134 -3.07 -10.94 11.25
CA THR A 134 -4.08 -11.71 12.00
C THR A 134 -3.53 -12.35 13.29
N ILE A 135 -2.19 -12.58 13.35
CA ILE A 135 -1.54 -13.10 14.57
C ILE A 135 -1.65 -12.17 15.79
N TRP A 136 -1.99 -10.88 15.56
CA TRP A 136 -2.18 -9.87 16.61
C TRP A 136 -3.65 -9.53 16.87
N ASP A 137 -4.57 -10.28 16.30
CA ASP A 137 -6.00 -10.07 16.53
C ASP A 137 -6.37 -10.29 18.01
N LYS A 138 -7.16 -9.37 18.57
CA LYS A 138 -7.61 -9.39 19.95
C LYS A 138 -9.07 -9.80 20.04
N LYS A 139 -9.41 -10.71 20.92
CA LYS A 139 -10.73 -11.35 21.02
C LYS A 139 -11.96 -10.40 21.03
N TYR A 140 -11.83 -9.22 21.58
CA TYR A 140 -12.96 -8.26 21.73
C TYR A 140 -12.72 -6.94 21.01
N ARG A 141 -11.78 -6.89 20.07
CA ARG A 141 -11.49 -5.70 19.30
C ARG A 141 -12.19 -5.78 17.94
N GLU A 142 -13.08 -4.83 17.66
CA GLU A 142 -13.81 -4.80 16.40
C GLU A 142 -12.90 -4.51 15.21
N GLY A 143 -12.04 -3.52 15.29
CA GLY A 143 -11.10 -3.13 14.23
C GLY A 143 -9.81 -3.96 14.25
N ASN A 144 -9.90 -5.27 14.13
CA ASN A 144 -8.79 -6.20 13.97
C ASN A 144 -8.44 -6.43 12.48
N HIS A 145 -7.34 -7.17 12.21
CA HIS A 145 -6.94 -7.53 10.86
C HIS A 145 -7.97 -8.44 10.17
N SER A 146 -8.39 -9.54 10.82
CA SER A 146 -9.34 -10.47 10.22
C SER A 146 -10.69 -9.86 9.86
N PRO A 147 -11.33 -8.99 10.68
CA PRO A 147 -12.50 -8.22 10.28
C PRO A 147 -12.28 -7.34 9.05
N VAL A 148 -11.12 -6.68 8.92
CA VAL A 148 -10.78 -5.88 7.73
C VAL A 148 -10.73 -6.78 6.50
N VAL A 149 -10.00 -7.90 6.56
CA VAL A 149 -9.93 -8.89 5.47
C VAL A 149 -11.31 -9.41 5.12
N GLY A 150 -12.13 -9.77 6.11
CA GLY A 150 -13.50 -10.26 5.90
C GLY A 150 -14.40 -9.24 5.23
N LYS A 151 -14.33 -7.96 5.65
CA LYS A 151 -15.11 -6.89 5.02
C LYS A 151 -14.69 -6.64 3.57
N LEU A 152 -13.39 -6.61 3.29
CA LEU A 152 -12.87 -6.48 1.92
C LEU A 152 -13.29 -7.67 1.06
N ALA A 153 -13.19 -8.90 1.58
CA ALA A 153 -13.62 -10.11 0.87
C ALA A 153 -15.13 -10.10 0.54
N ALA A 154 -15.98 -9.58 1.43
CA ALA A 154 -17.41 -9.39 1.17
C ALA A 154 -17.68 -8.41 0.01
N LYS A 155 -16.74 -7.50 -0.28
CA LYS A 155 -16.74 -6.58 -1.43
C LYS A 155 -15.99 -7.16 -2.64
N LYS A 156 -15.59 -8.45 -2.61
CA LYS A 156 -14.79 -9.11 -3.65
C LYS A 156 -13.42 -8.47 -3.86
N ILE A 157 -12.84 -7.94 -2.80
CA ILE A 157 -11.49 -7.38 -2.74
C ILE A 157 -10.62 -8.34 -1.93
N PHE A 158 -9.55 -8.86 -2.52
CA PHE A 158 -8.74 -9.93 -1.94
C PHE A 158 -7.26 -9.55 -1.88
N SER A 159 -6.54 -10.08 -0.90
CA SER A 159 -5.09 -9.92 -0.83
C SER A 159 -4.41 -10.63 -2.00
N THR A 160 -3.65 -9.86 -2.78
CA THR A 160 -2.89 -10.37 -3.94
C THR A 160 -1.87 -11.42 -3.51
N TYR A 161 -1.18 -11.18 -2.36
CA TYR A 161 -0.22 -12.12 -1.80
C TYR A 161 -0.85 -13.49 -1.52
N HIS A 162 -1.99 -13.53 -0.82
CA HIS A 162 -2.66 -14.77 -0.45
C HIS A 162 -3.28 -15.48 -1.66
N LYS A 163 -3.76 -14.73 -2.64
CA LYS A 163 -4.25 -15.30 -3.92
C LYS A 163 -3.13 -15.91 -4.75
N PHE A 164 -1.96 -15.29 -4.77
CA PHE A 164 -0.82 -15.73 -5.56
C PHE A 164 -0.11 -16.95 -4.94
N TYR A 165 0.20 -16.88 -3.64
CA TYR A 165 0.96 -17.93 -2.97
C TYR A 165 0.11 -19.06 -2.36
N GLY A 166 -1.19 -18.84 -2.16
CA GLY A 166 -2.10 -19.83 -1.56
C GLY A 166 -1.96 -20.00 -0.04
N TYR A 167 -1.21 -19.13 0.64
CA TYR A 167 -1.09 -19.17 2.10
C TYR A 167 -2.33 -18.62 2.79
N SER A 168 -2.59 -19.08 4.02
CA SER A 168 -3.60 -18.49 4.88
C SER A 168 -3.09 -17.22 5.55
N GLN A 169 -4.00 -16.35 5.96
CA GLN A 169 -3.67 -15.19 6.80
C GLN A 169 -3.00 -15.64 8.09
N GLY A 170 -1.87 -15.01 8.45
CA GLY A 170 -1.05 -15.39 9.61
C GLY A 170 -0.05 -16.52 9.36
N ALA A 171 -0.03 -17.08 8.14
CA ALA A 171 0.90 -18.14 7.73
C ALA A 171 1.82 -17.70 6.57
N GLU A 172 2.00 -16.41 6.39
CA GLU A 172 2.83 -15.82 5.33
C GLU A 172 4.28 -16.24 5.50
N GLN A 173 4.92 -16.64 4.39
CA GLN A 173 6.30 -17.12 4.37
C GLN A 173 7.31 -16.03 3.94
N HIS A 174 6.82 -14.89 3.44
CA HIS A 174 7.67 -13.80 2.95
C HIS A 174 7.41 -12.54 3.81
N PRO A 175 8.25 -12.29 4.83
CA PRO A 175 8.09 -11.11 5.70
C PRO A 175 8.32 -9.81 4.93
N THR A 176 7.43 -8.84 5.15
CA THR A 176 7.60 -7.46 4.64
C THR A 176 8.27 -6.54 5.65
N LEU A 177 8.32 -6.94 6.92
CA LEU A 177 9.03 -6.24 7.98
C LEU A 177 10.00 -7.17 8.70
N PHE A 178 11.21 -6.68 8.98
CA PHE A 178 12.11 -7.24 10.00
C PHE A 178 12.31 -6.20 11.09
N MET A 179 11.53 -6.33 12.17
CA MET A 179 11.47 -5.32 13.23
C MET A 179 12.86 -4.98 13.75
N TYR A 180 13.20 -3.68 13.76
CA TYR A 180 14.53 -3.16 14.10
C TYR A 180 15.67 -3.74 13.27
N ARG A 181 15.37 -4.23 12.06
CA ARG A 181 16.29 -4.94 11.14
C ARG A 181 16.85 -6.25 11.72
N HIS A 182 16.19 -6.86 12.68
CA HIS A 182 16.58 -8.14 13.23
C HIS A 182 15.96 -9.30 12.42
N GLN A 183 16.79 -10.16 11.88
CA GLN A 183 16.36 -11.30 11.05
C GLN A 183 15.44 -12.27 11.81
N ASN A 184 15.56 -12.35 13.13
CA ASN A 184 14.73 -13.18 13.98
C ASN A 184 13.40 -12.55 14.44
N LYS A 185 13.05 -11.38 13.86
CA LYS A 185 11.77 -10.68 14.14
C LYS A 185 11.02 -10.35 12.84
N PRO A 186 10.69 -11.40 12.04
CA PRO A 186 10.01 -11.24 10.76
C PRO A 186 8.50 -11.10 10.95
N TYR A 187 7.87 -10.19 10.18
CA TYR A 187 6.42 -10.02 10.13
C TYR A 187 5.98 -9.67 8.71
N HIS A 188 4.75 -10.03 8.36
CA HIS A 188 4.11 -9.60 7.11
C HIS A 188 3.02 -8.60 7.46
N ILE A 189 3.21 -7.33 7.12
CA ILE A 189 2.33 -6.22 7.54
C ILE A 189 2.04 -5.22 6.42
N ASP A 190 2.72 -5.35 5.29
CA ASP A 190 2.46 -4.59 4.08
C ASP A 190 1.64 -5.46 3.13
N TYR A 191 0.55 -4.93 2.61
CA TYR A 191 -0.39 -5.68 1.77
C TYR A 191 -0.78 -4.89 0.52
N CYS A 192 -1.17 -5.63 -0.50
CA CYS A 192 -1.97 -5.17 -1.62
C CYS A 192 -3.26 -5.99 -1.66
N PHE A 193 -4.40 -5.36 -1.47
CA PHE A 193 -5.72 -5.92 -1.71
C PHE A 193 -6.25 -5.35 -3.01
N ALA A 194 -6.85 -6.19 -3.85
CA ALA A 194 -7.35 -5.79 -5.15
C ALA A 194 -8.70 -6.45 -5.46
N SER A 195 -9.54 -5.72 -6.18
CA SER A 195 -10.83 -6.23 -6.65
C SER A 195 -10.66 -7.37 -7.64
N THR A 196 -11.74 -8.13 -7.87
CA THR A 196 -11.74 -9.32 -8.71
C THR A 196 -11.14 -9.07 -10.09
N ASP A 197 -11.44 -7.93 -10.73
CA ASP A 197 -10.90 -7.58 -12.05
C ASP A 197 -9.36 -7.57 -12.08
N PHE A 198 -8.73 -7.04 -11.03
CA PHE A 198 -7.28 -7.07 -10.88
C PHE A 198 -6.77 -8.46 -10.50
N ILE A 199 -7.49 -9.17 -9.63
CA ILE A 199 -7.09 -10.52 -9.18
C ILE A 199 -7.09 -11.52 -10.35
N GLU A 200 -8.06 -11.43 -11.26
CA GLU A 200 -8.12 -12.26 -12.46
C GLU A 200 -6.95 -12.00 -13.43
N ASN A 201 -6.38 -10.81 -13.36
CA ASN A 201 -5.22 -10.39 -14.16
C ASN A 201 -3.91 -10.36 -13.35
N LEU A 202 -3.87 -10.96 -12.17
CA LEU A 202 -2.69 -11.01 -11.32
C LEU A 202 -1.61 -11.89 -11.94
N LYS A 203 -0.46 -11.30 -12.26
CA LYS A 203 0.66 -11.98 -12.92
C LYS A 203 1.74 -12.41 -11.94
N ASN A 204 2.10 -11.52 -11.03
CA ASN A 204 3.22 -11.76 -10.12
C ASN A 204 3.06 -10.99 -8.82
N VAL A 205 3.59 -11.57 -7.73
CA VAL A 205 3.76 -10.93 -6.43
C VAL A 205 5.15 -11.24 -5.91
N GLU A 206 5.94 -10.22 -5.65
CA GLU A 206 7.29 -10.35 -5.12
C GLU A 206 7.45 -9.59 -3.81
N VAL A 207 8.14 -10.19 -2.85
CA VAL A 207 8.55 -9.55 -1.61
C VAL A 207 10.07 -9.50 -1.58
N GLY A 208 10.62 -8.32 -1.34
CA GLY A 208 12.07 -8.14 -1.26
C GLY A 208 12.71 -8.99 -0.17
N THR A 209 13.92 -9.46 -0.39
CA THR A 209 14.61 -10.33 0.56
C THR A 209 15.25 -9.56 1.72
N TYR A 210 15.54 -10.25 2.81
CA TYR A 210 16.25 -9.67 3.95
C TYR A 210 17.62 -9.11 3.53
N ASN A 211 18.40 -9.89 2.77
CA ASN A 211 19.77 -9.55 2.43
C ASN A 211 19.85 -8.33 1.52
N ASP A 212 18.94 -8.20 0.56
CA ASP A 212 18.99 -7.12 -0.42
C ASP A 212 18.52 -5.78 0.18
N TRP A 213 17.55 -5.81 1.09
CA TRP A 213 16.83 -4.60 1.51
C TRP A 213 17.13 -4.10 2.93
N THR A 214 17.69 -4.94 3.81
CA THR A 214 17.84 -4.57 5.23
C THR A 214 18.79 -3.39 5.44
N GLN A 215 19.79 -3.20 4.57
CA GLN A 215 20.64 -2.02 4.62
C GLN A 215 19.88 -0.70 4.38
N TYR A 216 18.79 -0.73 3.61
CA TYR A 216 17.99 0.45 3.25
C TYR A 216 16.79 0.65 4.17
N SER A 217 16.11 -0.43 4.59
CA SER A 217 14.88 -0.38 5.35
C SER A 217 14.71 -1.62 6.22
N ASP A 218 13.97 -1.50 7.33
CA ASP A 218 13.37 -2.61 8.05
C ASP A 218 12.16 -3.20 7.32
N HIS A 219 11.44 -2.39 6.52
CA HIS A 219 10.45 -2.89 5.56
C HIS A 219 11.10 -3.37 4.26
N LYS A 220 10.47 -4.33 3.63
CA LYS A 220 10.82 -4.86 2.31
C LYS A 220 9.76 -4.42 1.29
N PRO A 221 10.12 -4.13 0.05
CA PRO A 221 9.13 -3.81 -0.96
C PRO A 221 8.23 -5.01 -1.24
N LEU A 222 6.95 -4.73 -1.41
CA LEU A 222 5.97 -5.63 -1.96
C LEU A 222 5.64 -5.13 -3.37
N ALA A 223 6.03 -5.88 -4.39
CA ALA A 223 5.74 -5.59 -5.79
C ALA A 223 4.61 -6.50 -6.29
N VAL A 224 3.61 -5.91 -6.94
CA VAL A 224 2.47 -6.63 -7.52
C VAL A 224 2.35 -6.24 -8.98
N THR A 225 2.31 -7.23 -9.86
CA THR A 225 2.17 -7.04 -11.30
C THR A 225 0.83 -7.56 -11.78
N PHE A 226 0.07 -6.70 -12.46
CA PHE A 226 -1.16 -7.05 -13.16
C PHE A 226 -0.93 -6.97 -14.67
N GLU A 227 -1.41 -7.96 -15.42
CA GLU A 227 -1.39 -7.97 -16.89
C GLU A 227 -2.77 -7.57 -17.40
N LEU A 228 -3.04 -6.27 -17.39
CA LEU A 228 -4.35 -5.75 -17.77
C LEU A 228 -4.58 -5.90 -19.27
N PRO A 229 -5.81 -6.26 -19.71
CA PRO A 229 -6.15 -6.31 -21.12
C PRO A 229 -5.98 -4.92 -21.74
N GLN A 230 -5.31 -4.88 -22.90
CA GLN A 230 -5.24 -3.63 -23.65
C GLN A 230 -6.65 -3.21 -24.08
N ASN A 231 -7.02 -1.96 -23.83
CA ASN A 231 -8.24 -1.39 -24.38
C ASN A 231 -8.16 -1.52 -25.90
N LYS A 232 -8.99 -2.39 -26.49
CA LYS A 232 -9.17 -2.40 -27.95
C LYS A 232 -9.87 -1.09 -28.30
N ASN A 233 -9.09 -0.11 -28.77
CA ASN A 233 -9.63 1.09 -29.43
C ASN A 233 -10.43 0.70 -30.68
#